data_6075a7bcf0741f64a6ff391c9601d2df
#
_entry.id   6075a7bcf0741f64a6ff391c9601d2df
#
_cell.length_a   1.000
_cell.length_b   1.000
_cell.length_c   1.000
_cell.angle_alpha   90.00
_cell.angle_beta   90.00
_cell.angle_gamma   90.00
#
_symmetry.space_group_name_H-M   'P 1'
#
loop_
_entity.id
_entity.type
_entity.pdbx_description
1 polymer ?
#
loop_
_entity_poly.entity_id
_entity_poly.type
_entity_poly.pdbx_seq_one_letter_code
_entity_poly.pdbx_strand_id
1 'polypeptide(L)'
;DGMLFAPALHGDFGHYLSNAMPMIVLLGLLFANSNYKPWRSLGIVWLLGGLGTWVIGRPDSNHIGASIVIFGLVTFLIFASVFLRSWRSAIISTVVLFLYGGIFMGILPPLLNSSMRENISWEGHLSGAVAGLIAAWWVRKK
;
A
#
# COMPACT_ATOMS: atom_id res chain seq x y z
N ASP A 1 -15.37 -13.90 -0.97
CA ASP A 1 -13.95 -14.37 -0.89
C ASP A 1 -12.95 -13.37 -1.47
N GLY A 2 -13.32 -12.59 -2.50
CA GLY A 2 -12.43 -11.62 -3.16
C GLY A 2 -11.86 -10.55 -2.23
N MET A 3 -12.60 -10.08 -1.25
CA MET A 3 -12.17 -9.02 -0.32
C MET A 3 -10.92 -9.41 0.50
N LEU A 4 -10.87 -10.66 0.99
CA LEU A 4 -9.76 -11.13 1.83
C LEU A 4 -8.54 -11.57 1.01
N PHE A 5 -8.76 -12.11 -0.19
CA PHE A 5 -7.70 -12.72 -0.99
C PHE A 5 -7.23 -11.86 -2.16
N ALA A 6 -7.95 -10.78 -2.52
CA ALA A 6 -7.55 -9.89 -3.60
C ALA A 6 -6.07 -9.44 -3.52
N PRO A 7 -5.51 -9.09 -2.34
CA PRO A 7 -4.11 -8.70 -2.25
C PRO A 7 -3.12 -9.84 -2.54
N ALA A 8 -3.55 -11.10 -2.47
CA ALA A 8 -2.69 -12.26 -2.72
C ALA A 8 -2.82 -12.83 -4.14
N LEU A 9 -3.85 -12.42 -4.90
CA LEU A 9 -4.09 -12.89 -6.26
C LEU A 9 -3.24 -12.11 -7.27
N HIS A 10 -2.71 -12.79 -8.28
CA HIS A 10 -1.88 -12.22 -9.34
C HIS A 10 -2.39 -12.66 -10.71
N GLY A 11 -2.41 -11.73 -11.67
CA GLY A 11 -2.89 -11.99 -13.02
C GLY A 11 -1.91 -12.78 -13.89
N ASP A 12 -0.60 -12.57 -13.69
CA ASP A 12 0.48 -13.23 -14.41
C ASP A 12 1.79 -13.25 -13.62
N PHE A 13 2.77 -14.02 -14.10
CA PHE A 13 4.08 -14.19 -13.43
C PHE A 13 4.91 -12.90 -13.42
N GLY A 14 4.84 -12.08 -14.47
CA GLY A 14 5.55 -10.79 -14.53
C GLY A 14 5.00 -9.79 -13.50
N HIS A 15 3.68 -9.74 -13.36
CA HIS A 15 3.01 -8.93 -12.34
C HIS A 15 3.36 -9.40 -10.92
N TYR A 16 3.42 -10.72 -10.71
CA TYR A 16 3.90 -11.29 -9.45
C TYR A 16 5.31 -10.82 -9.10
N LEU A 17 6.26 -10.95 -10.02
CA LEU A 17 7.66 -10.55 -9.79
C LEU A 17 7.81 -9.05 -9.55
N SER A 18 7.07 -8.21 -10.27
CA SER A 18 7.10 -6.75 -10.09
C SER A 18 6.60 -6.30 -8.72
N ASN A 19 5.73 -7.08 -8.08
CA ASN A 19 5.23 -6.83 -6.74
C ASN A 19 6.10 -7.49 -5.65
N ALA A 20 6.77 -8.61 -5.94
CA ALA A 20 7.50 -9.39 -4.94
C ALA A 20 8.66 -8.61 -4.33
N MET A 21 9.48 -7.95 -5.15
CA MET A 21 10.64 -7.19 -4.66
C MET A 21 10.23 -6.00 -3.79
N PRO A 22 9.33 -5.08 -4.21
CA PRO A 22 8.83 -4.04 -3.34
C PRO A 22 8.21 -4.59 -2.05
N MET A 23 7.45 -5.67 -2.13
CA MET A 23 6.81 -6.28 -0.96
C MET A 23 7.84 -6.74 0.07
N ILE A 24 8.88 -7.46 -0.36
CA ILE A 24 9.95 -7.95 0.54
C ILE A 24 10.64 -6.76 1.22
N VAL A 25 11.02 -5.73 0.46
CA VAL A 25 11.70 -4.55 1.00
C VAL A 25 10.81 -3.82 2.00
N LEU A 26 9.56 -3.54 1.65
CA LEU A 26 8.63 -2.80 2.49
C LEU A 26 8.26 -3.56 3.77
N LEU A 27 8.06 -4.88 3.69
CA LEU A 27 7.86 -5.73 4.87
C LEU A 27 9.12 -5.74 5.74
N GLY A 28 10.32 -5.86 5.15
CA GLY A 28 11.56 -5.76 5.89
C GLY A 28 11.68 -4.46 6.68
N LEU A 29 11.37 -3.32 6.05
CA LEU A 29 11.36 -2.00 6.71
C LEU A 29 10.27 -1.88 7.78
N LEU A 30 9.10 -2.44 7.55
CA LEU A 30 8.01 -2.47 8.54
C LEU A 30 8.43 -3.24 9.79
N PHE A 31 9.02 -4.42 9.62
CA PHE A 31 9.44 -5.28 10.74
C PHE A 31 10.75 -4.83 11.41
N ALA A 32 11.54 -3.97 10.76
CA ALA A 32 12.77 -3.42 11.33
C ALA A 32 12.53 -2.44 12.50
N ASN A 33 11.31 -1.96 12.69
CA ASN A 33 10.97 -1.01 13.74
C ASN A 33 9.73 -1.46 14.53
N SER A 34 9.93 -1.91 15.76
CA SER A 34 8.85 -2.39 16.64
C SER A 34 7.79 -1.32 16.95
N ASN A 35 8.16 -0.03 16.89
CA ASN A 35 7.22 1.09 17.08
C ASN A 35 6.15 1.14 15.98
N TYR A 36 6.40 0.53 14.84
CA TYR A 36 5.41 0.39 13.76
C TYR A 36 4.31 -0.62 14.07
N LYS A 37 4.45 -1.41 15.16
CA LYS A 37 3.50 -2.48 15.52
C LYS A 37 3.18 -3.37 14.30
N PRO A 38 4.20 -4.04 13.70
CA PRO A 38 4.18 -4.56 12.34
C PRO A 38 2.95 -5.40 12.00
N TRP A 39 2.63 -6.38 12.84
CA TRP A 39 1.49 -7.28 12.61
C TRP A 39 0.15 -6.56 12.57
N ARG A 40 -0.04 -5.57 13.46
CA ARG A 40 -1.28 -4.80 13.51
C ARG A 40 -1.39 -3.84 12.33
N SER A 41 -0.30 -3.15 12.00
CA SER A 41 -0.26 -2.23 10.85
C SER A 41 -0.49 -2.98 9.55
N LEU A 42 0.14 -4.14 9.37
CA LEU A 42 -0.09 -5.00 8.21
C LEU A 42 -1.54 -5.48 8.14
N GLY A 43 -2.11 -5.90 9.28
CA GLY A 43 -3.52 -6.31 9.37
C GLY A 43 -4.49 -5.18 9.00
N ILE A 44 -4.24 -3.95 9.46
CA ILE A 44 -5.05 -2.78 9.10
C ILE A 44 -4.96 -2.50 7.60
N VAL A 45 -3.74 -2.47 7.04
CA VAL A 45 -3.52 -2.23 5.61
C VAL A 45 -4.22 -3.31 4.77
N TRP A 46 -4.06 -4.57 5.14
CA TRP A 46 -4.67 -5.69 4.42
C TRP A 46 -6.20 -5.63 4.43
N LEU A 47 -6.79 -5.51 5.63
CA LEU A 47 -8.24 -5.56 5.79
C LEU A 47 -8.92 -4.30 5.24
N LEU A 48 -8.43 -3.12 5.59
CA LEU A 48 -9.04 -1.87 5.12
C LEU A 48 -8.76 -1.61 3.65
N GLY A 49 -7.58 -1.98 3.15
CA GLY A 49 -7.26 -1.89 1.72
C GLY A 49 -8.16 -2.80 0.88
N GLY A 50 -8.34 -4.05 1.30
CA GLY A 50 -9.23 -5.00 0.65
C GLY A 50 -10.70 -4.57 0.73
N LEU A 51 -11.17 -4.14 1.90
CA LEU A 51 -12.54 -3.65 2.10
C LEU A 51 -12.82 -2.40 1.25
N GLY A 52 -11.91 -1.42 1.27
CA GLY A 52 -12.04 -0.21 0.48
C GLY A 52 -12.12 -0.53 -1.01
N THR A 53 -11.25 -1.40 -1.51
CA THR A 53 -11.27 -1.86 -2.90
C THR A 53 -12.60 -2.52 -3.25
N TRP A 54 -13.16 -3.33 -2.36
CA TRP A 54 -14.46 -3.98 -2.57
C TRP A 54 -15.62 -2.97 -2.64
N VAL A 55 -15.56 -1.88 -1.84
CA VAL A 55 -16.61 -0.86 -1.79
C VAL A 55 -16.59 0.08 -2.99
N ILE A 56 -15.40 0.52 -3.43
CA ILE A 56 -15.27 1.55 -4.49
C ILE A 56 -14.79 0.99 -5.83
N GLY A 57 -14.40 -0.29 -5.87
CA GLY A 57 -13.89 -0.93 -7.08
C GLY A 57 -14.95 -1.04 -8.17
N ARG A 58 -14.54 -0.84 -9.42
CA ARG A 58 -15.42 -0.99 -10.59
C ARG A 58 -15.71 -2.47 -10.83
N PRO A 59 -16.96 -2.84 -11.17
CA PRO A 59 -17.35 -4.24 -11.39
C PRO A 59 -16.54 -4.93 -12.51
N ASP A 60 -16.11 -4.18 -13.52
CA ASP A 60 -15.45 -4.69 -14.73
C ASP A 60 -13.92 -4.66 -14.65
N SER A 61 -13.33 -4.32 -13.51
CA SER A 61 -11.88 -4.29 -13.34
C SER A 61 -11.37 -5.37 -12.40
N ASN A 62 -10.21 -5.95 -12.74
CA ASN A 62 -9.55 -6.93 -11.90
C ASN A 62 -8.83 -6.25 -10.74
N HIS A 63 -9.44 -6.28 -9.56
CA HIS A 63 -8.88 -5.77 -8.31
C HIS A 63 -8.04 -6.85 -7.61
N ILE A 64 -6.98 -7.32 -8.26
CA ILE A 64 -6.12 -8.39 -7.76
C ILE A 64 -4.67 -7.92 -7.68
N GLY A 65 -3.95 -8.47 -6.71
CA GLY A 65 -2.52 -8.27 -6.58
C GLY A 65 -2.09 -7.63 -5.26
N ALA A 66 -0.87 -7.90 -4.90
CA ALA A 66 -0.22 -7.37 -3.71
C ALA A 66 -0.04 -5.84 -3.74
N SER A 67 -0.30 -5.20 -4.89
CA SER A 67 -0.15 -3.75 -5.06
C SER A 67 -0.98 -2.94 -4.06
N ILE A 68 -2.18 -3.40 -3.67
CA ILE A 68 -3.00 -2.77 -2.62
C ILE A 68 -2.20 -2.63 -1.33
N VAL A 69 -1.54 -3.72 -0.92
CA VAL A 69 -0.71 -3.74 0.29
C VAL A 69 0.56 -2.92 0.10
N ILE A 70 1.19 -2.96 -1.07
CA ILE A 70 2.38 -2.15 -1.40
C ILE A 70 2.07 -0.66 -1.24
N PHE A 71 0.99 -0.17 -1.85
CA PHE A 71 0.55 1.22 -1.70
C PHE A 71 0.27 1.57 -0.23
N GLY A 72 -0.37 0.67 0.50
CA GLY A 72 -0.61 0.82 1.93
C GLY A 72 0.68 0.90 2.74
N LEU A 73 1.63 0.02 2.50
CA LEU A 73 2.91 0.01 3.21
C LEU A 73 3.77 1.23 2.87
N VAL A 74 3.83 1.65 1.60
CA VAL A 74 4.55 2.87 1.21
C VAL A 74 3.97 4.07 1.93
N THR A 75 2.65 4.26 1.88
CA THR A 75 1.96 5.35 2.58
C THR A 75 2.18 5.28 4.09
N PHE A 76 2.05 4.09 4.69
CA PHE A 76 2.32 3.88 6.11
C PHE A 76 3.73 4.32 6.49
N LEU A 77 4.76 3.81 5.80
CA LEU A 77 6.16 4.06 6.14
C LEU A 77 6.54 5.54 5.98
N ILE A 78 5.96 6.23 4.99
CA ILE A 78 6.18 7.67 4.80
C ILE A 78 5.53 8.45 5.95
N PHE A 79 4.26 8.22 6.24
CA PHE A 79 3.52 9.02 7.22
C PHE A 79 3.76 8.62 8.67
N ALA A 80 4.21 7.40 8.95
CA ALA A 80 4.57 6.98 10.31
C ALA A 80 5.67 7.86 10.92
N SER A 81 6.58 8.43 10.13
CA SER A 81 7.61 9.34 10.60
C SER A 81 7.03 10.62 11.21
N VAL A 82 5.98 11.15 10.59
CA VAL A 82 5.27 12.36 11.05
C VAL A 82 4.59 12.10 12.39
N PHE A 83 3.94 10.95 12.53
CA PHE A 83 3.16 10.62 13.71
C PHE A 83 4.01 10.13 14.89
N LEU A 84 5.08 9.38 14.64
CA LEU A 84 5.96 8.85 15.68
C LEU A 84 7.05 9.84 16.10
N ARG A 85 7.34 10.86 15.30
CA ARG A 85 8.39 11.87 15.54
C ARG A 85 9.75 11.23 15.87
N SER A 86 10.09 10.14 15.19
CA SER A 86 11.30 9.36 15.39
C SER A 86 12.29 9.58 14.26
N TRP A 87 13.55 9.86 14.56
CA TRP A 87 14.59 10.03 13.55
C TRP A 87 14.79 8.77 12.69
N ARG A 88 14.65 7.58 13.29
CA ARG A 88 14.70 6.30 12.55
C ARG A 88 13.57 6.21 11.53
N SER A 89 12.36 6.55 11.94
CA SER A 89 11.21 6.60 11.04
C SER A 89 11.38 7.66 9.95
N ALA A 90 12.02 8.79 10.26
CA ALA A 90 12.30 9.83 9.27
C ALA A 90 13.28 9.34 8.18
N ILE A 91 14.34 8.63 8.56
CA ILE A 91 15.26 8.02 7.57
C ILE A 91 14.52 7.01 6.70
N ILE A 92 13.76 6.10 7.30
CA ILE A 92 12.99 5.09 6.56
C ILE A 92 12.01 5.78 5.60
N SER A 93 11.29 6.80 6.07
CA SER A 93 10.36 7.59 5.25
C SER A 93 11.06 8.22 4.04
N THR A 94 12.22 8.83 4.25
CA THR A 94 12.99 9.45 3.17
C THR A 94 13.44 8.43 2.13
N VAL A 95 13.95 7.28 2.57
CA VAL A 95 14.34 6.18 1.67
C VAL A 95 13.16 5.66 0.87
N VAL A 96 12.02 5.41 1.55
CA VAL A 96 10.80 4.90 0.90
C VAL A 96 10.25 5.92 -0.08
N LEU A 97 10.22 7.20 0.29
CA LEU A 97 9.76 8.27 -0.60
C LEU A 97 10.66 8.39 -1.86
N PHE A 98 11.97 8.27 -1.70
CA PHE A 98 12.90 8.32 -2.82
C PHE A 98 12.75 7.11 -3.75
N LEU A 99 12.64 5.90 -3.19
CA LEU A 99 12.56 4.66 -3.98
C LEU A 99 11.17 4.41 -4.58
N TYR A 100 10.12 4.77 -3.85
CA TYR A 100 8.74 4.37 -4.18
C TYR A 100 7.76 5.55 -4.30
N GLY A 101 8.19 6.80 -4.11
CA GLY A 101 7.28 7.96 -4.18
C GLY A 101 6.54 8.10 -5.51
N GLY A 102 7.17 7.65 -6.61
CA GLY A 102 6.56 7.66 -7.95
C GLY A 102 5.31 6.80 -8.09
N ILE A 103 5.11 5.80 -7.21
CA ILE A 103 3.93 4.94 -7.30
C ILE A 103 2.62 5.70 -7.04
N PHE A 104 2.66 6.83 -6.33
CA PHE A 104 1.46 7.65 -6.09
C PHE A 104 0.77 8.14 -7.35
N MET A 105 1.48 8.19 -8.48
CA MET A 105 0.85 8.42 -9.78
C MET A 105 -0.17 7.34 -10.14
N GLY A 106 -0.01 6.12 -9.59
CA GLY A 106 -0.94 4.99 -9.77
C GLY A 106 -2.28 5.13 -9.03
N ILE A 107 -2.45 6.15 -8.19
CA ILE A 107 -3.71 6.47 -7.49
C ILE A 107 -4.62 7.34 -8.37
N LEU A 108 -4.05 8.04 -9.37
CA LEU A 108 -4.81 8.94 -10.22
C LEU A 108 -5.73 8.16 -11.17
N PRO A 109 -6.99 8.59 -11.32
CA PRO A 109 -7.87 8.01 -12.33
C PRO A 109 -7.30 8.14 -13.74
N PRO A 110 -7.60 7.20 -14.66
CA PRO A 110 -7.12 7.24 -16.05
C PRO A 110 -7.45 8.54 -16.80
N LEU A 111 -8.54 9.22 -16.42
CA LEU A 111 -8.92 10.53 -16.98
C LEU A 111 -7.89 11.63 -16.69
N LEU A 112 -7.14 11.52 -15.60
CA LEU A 112 -6.10 12.47 -15.19
C LEU A 112 -4.70 12.01 -15.59
N ASN A 113 -4.56 10.75 -15.97
CA ASN A 113 -3.29 10.19 -16.41
C ASN A 113 -3.50 9.21 -17.57
N SER A 114 -3.42 9.74 -18.78
CA SER A 114 -3.62 8.98 -20.03
C SER A 114 -2.56 7.89 -20.28
N SER A 115 -1.45 7.89 -19.54
CA SER A 115 -0.43 6.83 -19.61
C SER A 115 -0.81 5.59 -18.82
N MET A 116 -1.85 5.64 -18.01
CA MET A 116 -2.35 4.50 -17.27
C MET A 116 -3.13 3.56 -18.17
N ARG A 117 -2.76 2.30 -18.13
CA ARG A 117 -3.52 1.23 -18.79
C ARG A 117 -4.88 1.07 -18.10
N GLU A 118 -5.93 0.91 -18.88
CA GLU A 118 -7.31 0.72 -18.39
C GLU A 118 -7.47 -0.45 -17.38
N ASN A 119 -6.52 -1.39 -17.39
CA ASN A 119 -6.50 -2.58 -16.54
C ASN A 119 -5.90 -2.37 -15.15
N ILE A 120 -5.41 -1.15 -14.81
CA ILE A 120 -4.84 -0.90 -13.47
C ILE A 120 -5.96 -0.46 -12.54
N SER A 121 -6.07 -1.15 -11.40
CA SER A 121 -7.02 -0.80 -10.34
C SER A 121 -6.51 0.38 -9.52
N TRP A 122 -6.71 1.61 -10.01
CA TRP A 122 -6.40 2.81 -9.25
C TRP A 122 -7.21 2.89 -7.93
N GLU A 123 -8.42 2.32 -7.91
CA GLU A 123 -9.28 2.22 -6.73
C GLU A 123 -8.62 1.36 -5.64
N GLY A 124 -8.01 0.25 -6.03
CA GLY A 124 -7.26 -0.60 -5.13
C GLY A 124 -6.02 0.12 -4.57
N HIS A 125 -5.32 0.85 -5.41
CA HIS A 125 -4.16 1.65 -4.99
C HIS A 125 -4.55 2.76 -4.02
N LEU A 126 -5.63 3.49 -4.31
CA LEU A 126 -6.18 4.51 -3.43
C LEU A 126 -6.61 3.91 -2.08
N SER A 127 -7.35 2.80 -2.11
CA SER A 127 -7.80 2.10 -0.91
C SER A 127 -6.63 1.65 -0.04
N GLY A 128 -5.58 1.09 -0.66
CA GLY A 128 -4.34 0.72 0.02
C GLY A 128 -3.68 1.94 0.66
N ALA A 129 -3.52 3.04 -0.08
CA ALA A 129 -2.89 4.25 0.43
C ALA A 129 -3.66 4.85 1.63
N VAL A 130 -4.99 4.91 1.56
CA VAL A 130 -5.84 5.37 2.67
C VAL A 130 -5.70 4.45 3.88
N ALA A 131 -5.70 3.13 3.67
CA ALA A 131 -5.49 2.15 4.74
C ALA A 131 -4.12 2.33 5.42
N GLY A 132 -3.07 2.60 4.63
CA GLY A 132 -1.73 2.91 5.14
C GLY A 132 -1.69 4.17 5.99
N LEU A 133 -2.38 5.23 5.57
CA LEU A 133 -2.49 6.48 6.33
C LEU A 133 -3.22 6.25 7.67
N ILE A 134 -4.31 5.50 7.65
CA ILE A 134 -5.05 5.13 8.87
C ILE A 134 -4.16 4.32 9.82
N ALA A 135 -3.42 3.33 9.31
CA ALA A 135 -2.48 2.56 10.11
C ALA A 135 -1.38 3.44 10.72
N ALA A 136 -0.82 4.37 9.95
CA ALA A 136 0.19 5.31 10.42
C ALA A 136 -0.34 6.24 11.52
N TRP A 137 -1.56 6.74 11.36
CA TRP A 137 -2.23 7.54 12.39
C TRP A 137 -2.49 6.71 13.65
N TRP A 138 -2.85 5.46 13.48
CA TRP A 138 -3.18 4.58 14.61
C TRP A 138 -1.97 4.24 15.48
N VAL A 139 -0.76 4.02 14.89
CA VAL A 139 0.44 3.71 15.68
C VAL A 139 0.93 4.86 16.57
N ARG A 140 0.49 6.09 16.32
CA ARG A 140 0.76 7.25 17.20
C ARG A 140 0.16 7.12 18.60
N LYS A 141 -0.93 6.35 18.71
CA LYS A 141 -1.58 6.13 20.00
C LYS A 141 -0.71 5.21 20.85
N LYS A 142 -0.14 5.76 21.90
CA LYS A 142 0.58 5.02 22.93
C LYS A 142 -0.39 4.26 23.82
#